data_69c22088a04d6657cfc8e9a5443a4ec3
#
_entry.id   69c22088a04d6657cfc8e9a5443a4ec3
#
_cell.length_a   1.000
_cell.length_b   1.000
_cell.length_c   1.000
_cell.angle_alpha   90.00
_cell.angle_beta   90.00
_cell.angle_gamma   90.00
#
_symmetry.space_group_name_H-M   'P 1'
#
loop_
_entity.id
_entity.type
_entity.pdbx_description
1 polymer ?
#
loop_
_entity_poly.entity_id
_entity_poly.type
_entity_poly.pdbx_seq_one_letter_code
_entity_poly.pdbx_strand_id
1 'polypeptide(L)'
;IEHPRAMIDRSQYGRFAGHPALGAAEYKLSVRPRDGRGVYTFCMCPGGEVIAAASEEGGLVVNGMSEFARDAENSNSALLVGVGPGDFGGGAYAADHPLAGIDFQRRMERAAFALGGGGYRAPIQLTGDFLAGRASTGLGDVKPSYLPGVTPSDLRECLPGFVADSLRAAL
;
A
#
# COMPACT_ATOMS: atom_id res chain seq x y z
N ILE A 1 -2.23 1.93 1.36
CA ILE A 1 -2.55 3.31 1.73
C ILE A 1 -3.17 3.33 3.12
N GLU A 2 -2.81 4.32 3.94
CA GLU A 2 -3.35 4.53 5.29
C GLU A 2 -3.91 5.95 5.40
N HIS A 3 -5.01 6.12 6.08
CA HIS A 3 -5.72 7.40 6.20
C HIS A 3 -6.56 7.43 7.49
N PRO A 4 -6.99 8.62 8.00
CA PRO A 4 -7.81 8.69 9.19
C PRO A 4 -9.16 7.99 9.00
N ARG A 5 -9.57 7.14 9.95
CA ARG A 5 -10.88 6.49 9.96
C ARG A 5 -12.01 7.52 9.85
N ALA A 6 -11.92 8.59 10.62
CA ALA A 6 -12.94 9.65 10.64
C ALA A 6 -13.15 10.31 9.26
N MET A 7 -12.15 10.32 8.38
CA MET A 7 -12.31 10.80 7.00
C MET A 7 -13.25 9.89 6.21
N ILE A 8 -13.07 8.57 6.34
CA ILE A 8 -13.91 7.60 5.65
C ILE A 8 -15.32 7.58 6.21
N ASP A 9 -15.47 7.59 7.55
CA ASP A 9 -16.78 7.66 8.17
C ASP A 9 -17.58 8.89 7.68
N ARG A 10 -16.94 10.05 7.59
CA ARG A 10 -17.60 11.26 7.05
C ARG A 10 -17.95 11.13 5.57
N SER A 11 -17.04 10.52 4.78
CA SER A 11 -17.27 10.35 3.34
C SER A 11 -18.42 9.40 3.04
N GLN A 12 -18.58 8.35 3.83
CA GLN A 12 -19.60 7.31 3.63
C GLN A 12 -20.94 7.65 4.31
N TYR A 13 -20.88 8.18 5.54
CA TYR A 13 -22.07 8.39 6.36
C TYR A 13 -22.53 9.85 6.43
N GLY A 14 -21.71 10.79 5.94
CA GLY A 14 -22.05 12.21 5.96
C GLY A 14 -22.38 12.70 7.38
N ARG A 15 -23.57 13.28 7.54
CA ARG A 15 -24.05 13.80 8.86
C ARG A 15 -24.26 12.71 9.93
N PHE A 16 -24.29 11.47 9.56
CA PHE A 16 -24.46 10.32 10.47
C PHE A 16 -23.14 9.69 10.92
N ALA A 17 -22.00 10.24 10.49
CA ALA A 17 -20.70 9.79 10.97
C ALA A 17 -20.62 9.87 12.50
N GLY A 18 -20.15 8.79 13.12
CA GLY A 18 -20.09 8.67 14.59
C GLY A 18 -21.41 8.27 15.26
N HIS A 19 -22.46 7.95 14.49
CA HIS A 19 -23.70 7.43 15.08
C HIS A 19 -23.45 6.05 15.72
N PRO A 20 -23.89 5.79 16.96
CA PRO A 20 -23.53 4.55 17.69
C PRO A 20 -24.05 3.26 17.05
N ALA A 21 -25.07 3.33 16.19
CA ALA A 21 -25.55 2.17 15.44
C ALA A 21 -24.76 1.90 14.15
N LEU A 22 -23.81 2.76 13.78
CA LEU A 22 -22.97 2.58 12.62
C LEU A 22 -21.56 2.19 13.07
N GLY A 23 -21.00 1.14 12.47
CA GLY A 23 -19.60 0.77 12.65
C GLY A 23 -18.65 1.66 11.84
N ALA A 24 -17.37 1.36 11.88
CA ALA A 24 -16.38 2.00 11.02
C ALA A 24 -16.74 1.78 9.55
N ALA A 25 -16.67 2.84 8.75
CA ALA A 25 -17.07 2.80 7.34
C ALA A 25 -16.05 2.05 6.49
N GLU A 26 -16.55 1.37 5.48
CA GLU A 26 -15.77 0.62 4.49
C GLU A 26 -15.90 1.26 3.11
N TYR A 27 -14.94 0.97 2.23
CA TYR A 27 -15.04 1.33 0.81
C TYR A 27 -14.43 0.24 -0.07
N LYS A 28 -14.88 0.19 -1.31
CA LYS A 28 -14.31 -0.61 -2.38
C LYS A 28 -14.28 0.23 -3.64
N LEU A 29 -13.09 0.46 -4.17
CA LEU A 29 -12.87 1.30 -5.34
C LEU A 29 -12.12 0.50 -6.40
N SER A 30 -12.43 0.75 -7.66
CA SER A 30 -11.68 0.24 -8.79
C SER A 30 -11.71 1.25 -9.93
N VAL A 31 -10.60 1.38 -10.62
CA VAL A 31 -10.46 2.25 -11.79
C VAL A 31 -9.62 1.54 -12.84
N ARG A 32 -9.96 1.74 -14.11
CA ARG A 32 -9.15 1.34 -15.24
C ARG A 32 -8.84 2.58 -16.07
N PRO A 33 -7.64 3.16 -15.96
CA PRO A 33 -7.20 4.21 -16.86
C PRO A 33 -7.27 3.75 -18.32
N ARG A 34 -7.50 4.67 -19.27
CA ARG A 34 -7.72 4.33 -20.69
C ARG A 34 -6.60 3.49 -21.28
N ASP A 35 -5.35 3.84 -20.96
CA ASP A 35 -4.14 3.23 -21.51
C ASP A 35 -3.35 2.49 -20.43
N GLY A 36 -4.01 2.11 -19.32
CA GLY A 36 -3.37 1.56 -18.14
C GLY A 36 -3.98 0.26 -17.64
N ARG A 37 -3.31 -0.31 -16.66
CA ARG A 37 -3.75 -1.49 -15.92
C ARG A 37 -4.85 -1.12 -14.93
N GLY A 38 -5.77 -2.04 -14.66
CA GLY A 38 -6.76 -1.85 -13.60
C GLY A 38 -6.08 -1.71 -12.24
N VAL A 39 -6.54 -0.71 -11.49
CA VAL A 39 -6.13 -0.48 -10.10
C VAL A 39 -7.36 -0.59 -9.23
N TYR A 40 -7.25 -1.30 -8.11
CA TYR A 40 -8.37 -1.49 -7.20
C TYR A 40 -7.93 -1.61 -5.75
N THR A 41 -8.82 -1.22 -4.84
CA THR A 41 -8.62 -1.43 -3.42
C THR A 41 -8.88 -2.88 -3.06
N PHE A 42 -8.09 -3.41 -2.15
CA PHE A 42 -8.21 -4.77 -1.67
C PHE A 42 -8.00 -4.82 -0.16
N CYS A 43 -8.70 -5.74 0.50
CA CYS A 43 -8.57 -5.99 1.94
C CYS A 43 -8.61 -4.69 2.76
N MET A 44 -9.59 -3.82 2.49
CA MET A 44 -9.78 -2.59 3.25
C MET A 44 -10.07 -2.93 4.70
N CYS A 45 -9.27 -2.36 5.61
CA CYS A 45 -9.31 -2.58 7.04
C CYS A 45 -9.80 -1.31 7.75
N PRO A 46 -11.11 -1.19 8.00
CA PRO A 46 -11.66 -0.03 8.71
C PRO A 46 -11.24 -0.06 10.18
N GLY A 47 -10.84 1.09 10.72
CA GLY A 47 -10.34 1.19 12.08
C GLY A 47 -9.26 0.16 12.39
N GLY A 48 -8.26 0.07 11.52
CA GLY A 48 -7.23 -0.95 11.57
C GLY A 48 -5.81 -0.37 11.46
N GLU A 49 -4.85 -1.25 11.54
CA GLU A 49 -3.42 -0.93 11.57
C GLU A 49 -2.68 -1.63 10.43
N VAL A 50 -1.53 -1.11 10.08
CA VAL A 50 -0.56 -1.77 9.19
C VAL A 50 0.40 -2.57 10.05
N ILE A 51 0.56 -3.86 9.72
CA ILE A 51 1.38 -4.80 10.48
C ILE A 51 2.48 -5.41 9.62
N ALA A 52 3.54 -5.91 10.26
CA ALA A 52 4.60 -6.65 9.60
C ALA A 52 4.10 -8.02 9.13
N ALA A 53 4.43 -8.39 7.88
CA ALA A 53 4.00 -9.64 7.26
C ALA A 53 5.11 -10.32 6.44
N ALA A 54 6.37 -9.89 6.60
CA ALA A 54 7.50 -10.49 5.92
C ALA A 54 7.72 -11.94 6.38
N SER A 55 7.96 -12.85 5.43
CA SER A 55 8.22 -14.26 5.68
C SER A 55 9.66 -14.68 5.35
N GLU A 56 10.41 -13.83 4.65
CA GLU A 56 11.80 -14.08 4.30
C GLU A 56 12.72 -13.01 4.90
N GLU A 57 13.91 -13.42 5.33
CA GLU A 57 14.92 -12.49 5.84
C GLU A 57 15.36 -11.50 4.76
N GLY A 58 15.45 -10.22 5.12
CA GLY A 58 15.82 -9.15 4.18
C GLY A 58 14.75 -8.80 3.16
N GLY A 59 13.54 -9.34 3.31
CA GLY A 59 12.34 -8.93 2.59
C GLY A 59 11.43 -8.07 3.45
N LEU A 60 10.72 -7.13 2.88
CA LEU A 60 9.71 -6.33 3.58
C LEU A 60 8.35 -6.53 2.91
N VAL A 61 7.40 -6.97 3.72
CA VAL A 61 5.98 -7.03 3.39
C VAL A 61 5.19 -6.48 4.56
N VAL A 62 4.17 -5.70 4.27
CA VAL A 62 3.21 -5.21 5.24
C VAL A 62 1.81 -5.68 4.88
N ASN A 63 0.95 -5.82 5.87
CA ASN A 63 -0.45 -6.16 5.68
C ASN A 63 -1.34 -5.21 6.48
N GLY A 64 -2.58 -5.02 6.04
CA GLY A 64 -3.60 -4.37 6.83
C GLY A 64 -4.31 -5.38 7.76
N MET A 65 -4.65 -4.93 8.95
CA MET A 65 -5.39 -5.74 9.93
C MET A 65 -6.33 -4.84 10.72
N SER A 66 -7.57 -5.31 10.95
CA SER A 66 -8.49 -4.69 11.89
C SER A 66 -8.78 -5.65 13.03
N GLU A 67 -8.74 -5.15 14.25
CA GLU A 67 -9.31 -5.85 15.39
C GLU A 67 -10.84 -5.93 15.27
N PHE A 68 -11.47 -6.77 16.06
CA PHE A 68 -12.93 -6.93 16.04
C PHE A 68 -13.68 -5.61 16.29
N ALA A 69 -13.15 -4.77 17.19
CA ALA A 69 -13.74 -3.48 17.53
C ALA A 69 -13.68 -2.45 16.39
N ARG A 70 -12.71 -2.57 15.46
CA ARG A 70 -12.51 -1.65 14.32
C ARG A 70 -12.42 -0.18 14.76
N ASP A 71 -11.77 0.08 15.89
CA ASP A 71 -11.76 1.38 16.57
C ASP A 71 -10.40 2.07 16.57
N ALA A 72 -9.41 1.55 15.84
CA ALA A 72 -8.14 2.22 15.64
C ALA A 72 -8.33 3.59 14.97
N GLU A 73 -7.34 4.48 15.16
CA GLU A 73 -7.37 5.86 14.65
C GLU A 73 -7.44 5.92 13.12
N ASN A 74 -6.74 5.00 12.46
CA ASN A 74 -6.66 4.92 11.01
C ASN A 74 -7.54 3.81 10.43
N SER A 75 -7.71 3.88 9.12
CA SER A 75 -8.14 2.80 8.25
C SER A 75 -7.10 2.61 7.16
N ASN A 76 -7.02 1.44 6.58
CA ASN A 76 -6.07 1.18 5.50
C ASN A 76 -6.66 0.29 4.41
N SER A 77 -6.00 0.26 3.26
CA SER A 77 -6.32 -0.64 2.16
C SER A 77 -5.08 -0.89 1.31
N ALA A 78 -4.94 -2.08 0.77
CA ALA A 78 -4.03 -2.30 -0.34
C ALA A 78 -4.55 -1.60 -1.61
N LEU A 79 -3.63 -1.13 -2.43
CA LEU A 79 -3.88 -0.71 -3.81
C LEU A 79 -3.20 -1.71 -4.72
N LEU A 80 -3.96 -2.45 -5.49
CA LEU A 80 -3.47 -3.52 -6.33
C LEU A 80 -3.41 -3.08 -7.80
N VAL A 81 -2.31 -3.43 -8.45
CA VAL A 81 -2.12 -3.32 -9.89
C VAL A 81 -1.92 -4.73 -10.44
N GLY A 82 -2.67 -5.11 -11.48
CA GLY A 82 -2.53 -6.42 -12.10
C GLY A 82 -1.15 -6.62 -12.72
N VAL A 83 -0.50 -7.76 -12.41
CA VAL A 83 0.74 -8.20 -13.03
C VAL A 83 0.54 -9.55 -13.72
N GLY A 84 1.34 -9.86 -14.70
CA GLY A 84 1.28 -11.11 -15.44
C GLY A 84 2.66 -11.62 -15.86
N PRO A 85 2.74 -12.80 -16.48
CA PRO A 85 4.03 -13.41 -16.85
C PRO A 85 4.95 -12.49 -17.64
N GLY A 86 4.40 -11.64 -18.51
CA GLY A 86 5.21 -10.68 -19.29
C GLY A 86 5.93 -9.62 -18.45
N ASP A 87 5.57 -9.46 -17.18
CA ASP A 87 6.17 -8.47 -16.26
C ASP A 87 7.31 -9.06 -15.43
N PHE A 88 7.47 -10.38 -15.40
CA PHE A 88 8.38 -11.08 -14.48
C PHE A 88 9.85 -11.05 -14.90
N GLY A 89 10.17 -10.52 -16.07
CA GLY A 89 11.53 -10.46 -16.58
C GLY A 89 12.52 -9.67 -15.70
N GLY A 90 13.81 -9.82 -16.04
CA GLY A 90 14.88 -9.07 -15.37
C GLY A 90 15.38 -9.65 -14.05
N GLY A 91 14.94 -10.84 -13.67
CA GLY A 91 15.40 -11.57 -12.48
C GLY A 91 16.24 -12.80 -12.85
N ALA A 92 16.34 -13.74 -11.89
CA ALA A 92 17.10 -14.98 -12.03
C ALA A 92 16.50 -15.96 -13.05
N TYR A 93 15.21 -15.83 -13.34
CA TYR A 93 14.47 -16.71 -14.24
C TYR A 93 13.95 -15.97 -15.49
N ALA A 94 13.82 -16.68 -16.61
CA ALA A 94 13.08 -16.16 -17.76
C ALA A 94 11.61 -15.94 -17.39
N ALA A 95 10.95 -15.00 -18.07
CA ALA A 95 9.58 -14.57 -17.72
C ALA A 95 8.54 -15.71 -17.77
N ASP A 96 8.76 -16.72 -18.60
CA ASP A 96 7.90 -17.91 -18.75
C ASP A 96 8.23 -19.04 -17.77
N HIS A 97 9.28 -18.89 -16.96
CA HIS A 97 9.66 -19.89 -15.98
C HIS A 97 8.64 -19.95 -14.83
N PRO A 98 8.25 -21.15 -14.34
CA PRO A 98 7.24 -21.27 -13.27
C PRO A 98 7.54 -20.50 -11.97
N LEU A 99 8.81 -20.25 -11.69
CA LEU A 99 9.25 -19.51 -10.48
C LEU A 99 9.51 -18.02 -10.73
N ALA A 100 9.30 -17.52 -11.94
CA ALA A 100 9.59 -16.12 -12.29
C ALA A 100 8.77 -15.12 -11.45
N GLY A 101 7.51 -15.45 -11.16
CA GLY A 101 6.65 -14.62 -10.30
C GLY A 101 7.15 -14.52 -8.86
N ILE A 102 7.68 -15.62 -8.31
CA ILE A 102 8.28 -15.63 -6.95
C ILE A 102 9.54 -14.77 -6.92
N ASP A 103 10.39 -14.89 -7.94
CA ASP A 103 11.59 -14.06 -8.04
C ASP A 103 11.25 -12.58 -8.22
N PHE A 104 10.24 -12.27 -9.02
CA PHE A 104 9.71 -10.92 -9.15
C PHE A 104 9.24 -10.34 -7.80
N GLN A 105 8.45 -11.09 -7.04
CA GLN A 105 7.99 -10.71 -5.70
C GLN A 105 9.17 -10.45 -4.76
N ARG A 106 10.14 -11.38 -4.68
CA ARG A 106 11.32 -11.23 -3.82
C ARG A 106 12.15 -10.00 -4.13
N ARG A 107 12.26 -9.63 -5.41
CA ARG A 107 12.97 -8.40 -5.80
C ARG A 107 12.27 -7.15 -5.24
N MET A 108 10.95 -7.10 -5.29
CA MET A 108 10.18 -5.97 -4.74
C MET A 108 10.31 -5.90 -3.21
N GLU A 109 10.22 -7.04 -2.53
CA GLU A 109 10.34 -7.13 -1.08
C GLU A 109 11.72 -6.69 -0.58
N ARG A 110 12.79 -7.13 -1.27
CA ARG A 110 14.18 -6.73 -0.95
C ARG A 110 14.44 -5.25 -1.27
N ALA A 111 13.91 -4.74 -2.38
CA ALA A 111 14.01 -3.33 -2.71
C ALA A 111 13.30 -2.46 -1.66
N ALA A 112 12.12 -2.86 -1.21
CA ALA A 112 11.40 -2.17 -0.14
C ALA A 112 12.15 -2.22 1.19
N PHE A 113 12.74 -3.37 1.54
CA PHE A 113 13.57 -3.51 2.74
C PHE A 113 14.79 -2.58 2.71
N ALA A 114 15.50 -2.53 1.58
CA ALA A 114 16.66 -1.64 1.41
C ALA A 114 16.27 -0.17 1.45
N LEU A 115 15.19 0.21 0.76
CA LEU A 115 14.67 1.57 0.72
C LEU A 115 14.21 2.06 2.10
N GLY A 116 13.64 1.16 2.92
CA GLY A 116 13.28 1.44 4.31
C GLY A 116 14.48 1.68 5.25
N GLY A 117 15.70 1.39 4.78
CA GLY A 117 16.93 1.50 5.57
C GLY A 117 17.25 0.25 6.37
N GLY A 118 16.62 -0.88 6.05
CA GLY A 118 16.78 -2.14 6.78
C GLY A 118 16.00 -2.16 8.11
N GLY A 119 16.25 -3.18 8.93
CA GLY A 119 15.60 -3.30 10.25
C GLY A 119 14.08 -3.40 10.19
N TYR A 120 13.54 -3.83 9.05
CA TYR A 120 12.09 -3.94 8.77
C TYR A 120 11.31 -2.63 8.88
N ARG A 121 11.98 -1.48 8.75
CA ARG A 121 11.30 -0.19 8.60
C ARG A 121 10.65 -0.11 7.21
N ALA A 122 9.40 0.33 7.15
CA ALA A 122 8.69 0.42 5.89
C ALA A 122 8.96 1.76 5.17
N PRO A 123 9.34 1.76 3.88
CA PRO A 123 9.37 2.99 3.10
C PRO A 123 7.95 3.52 2.95
N ILE A 124 7.78 4.82 3.17
CA ILE A 124 6.50 5.50 2.99
C ILE A 124 6.64 6.72 2.11
N GLN A 125 5.54 7.11 1.49
CA GLN A 125 5.45 8.34 0.71
C GLN A 125 4.08 8.97 0.90
N LEU A 126 4.03 10.28 1.07
CA LEU A 126 2.77 11.01 1.07
C LEU A 126 2.12 10.94 -0.31
N THR A 127 0.82 10.72 -0.37
CA THR A 127 0.09 10.58 -1.65
C THR A 127 0.32 11.79 -2.56
N GLY A 128 0.32 13.01 -2.01
CA GLY A 128 0.59 14.22 -2.80
C GLY A 128 2.00 14.26 -3.39
N ASP A 129 3.00 13.78 -2.66
CA ASP A 129 4.38 13.69 -3.14
C ASP A 129 4.53 12.60 -4.22
N PHE A 130 3.88 11.45 -4.02
CA PHE A 130 3.84 10.37 -5.01
C PHE A 130 3.23 10.85 -6.33
N LEU A 131 2.10 11.53 -6.29
CA LEU A 131 1.46 12.13 -7.47
C LEU A 131 2.34 13.19 -8.14
N ALA A 132 3.04 14.01 -7.35
CA ALA A 132 3.97 15.01 -7.85
C ALA A 132 5.30 14.42 -8.33
N GLY A 133 5.54 13.12 -8.15
CA GLY A 133 6.76 12.43 -8.58
C GLY A 133 8.01 12.85 -7.81
N ARG A 134 7.90 13.13 -6.53
CA ARG A 134 9.02 13.53 -5.66
C ARG A 134 9.04 12.71 -4.37
N ALA A 135 10.22 12.48 -3.81
CA ALA A 135 10.38 11.83 -2.51
C ALA A 135 9.68 12.62 -1.39
N SER A 136 9.13 11.90 -0.41
CA SER A 136 8.74 12.52 0.85
C SER A 136 9.93 12.68 1.78
N THR A 137 9.97 13.80 2.49
CA THR A 137 11.06 14.12 3.45
C THR A 137 10.59 14.10 4.91
N GLY A 138 9.32 13.79 5.13
CA GLY A 138 8.72 13.75 6.47
C GLY A 138 7.36 13.06 6.48
N LEU A 139 6.75 13.02 7.63
CA LEU A 139 5.39 12.53 7.85
C LEU A 139 4.39 13.66 7.65
N GLY A 140 3.18 13.32 7.17
CA GLY A 140 2.03 14.23 7.14
C GLY A 140 1.22 14.15 8.45
N ASP A 141 -0.04 14.52 8.35
CA ASP A 141 -0.98 14.54 9.50
C ASP A 141 -1.40 13.13 9.95
N VAL A 142 -1.27 12.15 9.07
CA VAL A 142 -1.57 10.74 9.39
C VAL A 142 -0.38 10.12 10.09
N LYS A 143 -0.55 9.72 11.33
CA LYS A 143 0.46 8.97 12.06
C LYS A 143 0.45 7.51 11.58
N PRO A 144 1.54 7.00 10.97
CA PRO A 144 1.62 5.61 10.57
C PRO A 144 1.45 4.66 11.75
N SER A 145 0.65 3.62 11.59
CA SER A 145 0.40 2.62 12.63
C SER A 145 1.48 1.51 12.67
N TYR A 146 2.31 1.40 11.66
CA TYR A 146 3.32 0.35 11.52
C TYR A 146 4.40 0.43 12.62
N LEU A 147 4.37 -0.53 13.56
CA LEU A 147 5.20 -0.50 14.78
C LEU A 147 6.71 -0.57 14.56
N PRO A 148 7.26 -1.35 13.59
CA PRO A 148 8.71 -1.34 13.35
C PRO A 148 9.25 0.01 12.90
N GLY A 149 8.38 0.93 12.53
CA GLY A 149 8.71 2.27 12.09
C GLY A 149 8.73 2.44 10.58
N VAL A 150 8.77 3.70 10.16
CA VAL A 150 8.69 4.06 8.75
C VAL A 150 9.85 4.98 8.34
N THR A 151 10.14 5.01 7.04
CA THR A 151 11.17 5.87 6.44
C THR A 151 10.56 6.64 5.27
N PRO A 152 10.43 7.98 5.33
CA PRO A 152 10.01 8.79 4.20
C PRO A 152 10.93 8.57 3.01
N SER A 153 10.37 8.28 1.84
CA SER A 153 11.11 7.79 0.68
C SER A 153 10.42 8.17 -0.62
N ASP A 154 10.99 7.75 -1.75
CA ASP A 154 10.35 7.72 -3.05
C ASP A 154 10.01 6.26 -3.40
N LEU A 155 8.75 5.87 -3.36
CA LEU A 155 8.34 4.49 -3.62
C LEU A 155 8.61 4.02 -5.06
N ARG A 156 8.91 4.94 -5.99
CA ARG A 156 9.36 4.56 -7.34
C ARG A 156 10.69 3.81 -7.34
N GLU A 157 11.48 3.93 -6.27
CA GLU A 157 12.75 3.22 -6.13
C GLU A 157 12.58 1.74 -5.79
N CYS A 158 11.41 1.32 -5.28
CA CYS A 158 11.12 -0.08 -4.99
C CYS A 158 9.96 -0.66 -5.81
N LEU A 159 9.14 0.18 -6.43
CA LEU A 159 8.04 -0.27 -7.29
C LEU A 159 8.49 -0.38 -8.75
N PRO A 160 8.02 -1.38 -9.51
CA PRO A 160 8.18 -1.38 -10.96
C PRO A 160 7.57 -0.13 -11.59
N GLY A 161 8.20 0.44 -12.61
CA GLY A 161 7.74 1.67 -13.25
C GLY A 161 6.27 1.63 -13.66
N PHE A 162 5.85 0.53 -14.32
CA PHE A 162 4.45 0.37 -14.75
C PHE A 162 3.46 0.32 -13.58
N VAL A 163 3.87 -0.17 -12.40
CA VAL A 163 3.04 -0.15 -11.20
C VAL A 163 2.89 1.27 -10.68
N ALA A 164 4.00 1.99 -10.56
CA ALA A 164 3.99 3.38 -10.12
C ALA A 164 3.15 4.27 -11.05
N ASP A 165 3.29 4.11 -12.37
CA ASP A 165 2.53 4.87 -13.37
C ASP A 165 1.03 4.54 -13.31
N SER A 166 0.68 3.26 -13.15
CA SER A 166 -0.73 2.84 -13.00
C SER A 166 -1.36 3.42 -11.73
N LEU A 167 -0.64 3.41 -10.61
CA LEU A 167 -1.10 4.01 -9.36
C LEU A 167 -1.28 5.53 -9.49
N ARG A 168 -0.33 6.23 -10.13
CA ARG A 168 -0.44 7.68 -10.37
C ARG A 168 -1.62 8.06 -11.26
N ALA A 169 -1.95 7.20 -12.22
CA ALA A 169 -3.09 7.43 -13.11
C ALA A 169 -4.43 7.12 -12.44
N ALA A 170 -4.43 6.39 -11.34
CA ALA A 170 -5.62 5.93 -10.63
C ALA A 170 -5.98 6.78 -9.41
N LEU A 171 -4.99 7.44 -8.80
CA LEU A 171 -5.14 8.31 -7.63
C LEU A 171 -5.38 9.77 -8.03
#